data_626720b5a22bd819d53c6a08e4a4993f
#
_entry.id   626720b5a22bd819d53c6a08e4a4993f
#
_cell.length_a   1.000
_cell.length_b   1.000
_cell.length_c   1.000
_cell.angle_alpha   90.00
_cell.angle_beta   90.00
_cell.angle_gamma   90.00
#
_symmetry.space_group_name_H-M   'P 1'
#
loop_
_entity.id
_entity.type
_entity.pdbx_description
1 polymer ?
#
loop_
_entity_poly.entity_id
_entity_poly.type
_entity_poly.pdbx_seq_one_letter_code
_entity_poly.pdbx_strand_id
1 'polypeptide(L)'
;FAHPIEDALEGITHSICTLEFEDQRPFYDWLLSNLNKLGKLAAPLPHQYEFARLNMSYIVTSKRKLLQLVKDGHVSGWDDPRMPTIAGLRRRGYTASALRLFCERTGVSKSNSRIDYSLLDQTMREDQDPAALRSVAILDPLKLVITNFPADKVELCHAPRNPHKPELGMREFPLTRELWIERED
;
A
#
# COMPACT_ATOMS: atom_id res chain seq x y z
N PHE A 1 -18.59 21.60 17.27
CA PHE A 1 -19.78 21.09 18.00
C PHE A 1 -20.37 19.81 17.37
N ALA A 2 -20.50 19.71 16.04
CA ALA A 2 -21.15 18.57 15.37
C ALA A 2 -20.47 17.25 15.68
N HIS A 3 -19.16 17.14 15.42
CA HIS A 3 -18.40 15.91 15.57
C HIS A 3 -18.58 15.18 16.92
N PRO A 4 -18.40 15.83 18.11
CA PRO A 4 -18.63 15.12 19.37
C PRO A 4 -20.08 14.64 19.57
N ILE A 5 -21.05 15.42 19.09
CA ILE A 5 -22.48 15.09 19.22
C ILE A 5 -22.84 13.95 18.29
N GLU A 6 -22.36 13.96 17.05
CA GLU A 6 -22.54 12.88 16.06
C GLU A 6 -21.94 11.57 16.57
N ASP A 7 -20.71 11.60 17.09
CA ASP A 7 -20.07 10.43 17.69
C ASP A 7 -20.94 9.80 18.79
N ALA A 8 -21.47 10.64 19.70
CA ALA A 8 -22.30 10.16 20.79
C ALA A 8 -23.65 9.61 20.31
N LEU A 9 -24.30 10.26 19.34
CA LEU A 9 -25.59 9.82 18.78
C LEU A 9 -25.46 8.53 17.95
N GLU A 10 -24.34 8.36 17.27
CA GLU A 10 -24.03 7.16 16.46
C GLU A 10 -23.48 5.99 17.29
N GLY A 11 -23.30 6.18 18.61
CA GLY A 11 -22.80 5.14 19.50
C GLY A 11 -21.33 4.80 19.29
N ILE A 12 -20.52 5.76 18.79
CA ILE A 12 -19.07 5.65 18.67
C ILE A 12 -18.49 5.55 20.08
N THR A 13 -17.52 4.66 20.26
CA THR A 13 -16.79 4.50 21.53
C THR A 13 -15.43 5.15 21.51
N HIS A 14 -14.75 5.10 20.35
CA HIS A 14 -13.39 5.60 20.13
C HIS A 14 -13.41 6.53 18.94
N SER A 15 -13.35 7.84 19.19
CA SER A 15 -13.19 8.87 18.15
C SER A 15 -11.72 9.03 17.81
N ILE A 16 -11.34 8.75 16.59
CA ILE A 16 -9.93 8.65 16.18
C ILE A 16 -9.55 9.82 15.28
N CYS A 17 -8.50 10.55 15.63
CA CYS A 17 -7.99 11.66 14.83
C CYS A 17 -6.46 11.78 14.86
N THR A 18 -5.92 12.67 14.03
CA THR A 18 -4.48 12.94 14.01
C THR A 18 -4.08 13.92 15.12
N LEU A 19 -2.80 13.90 15.52
CA LEU A 19 -2.25 14.71 16.62
C LEU A 19 -2.53 16.21 16.53
N GLU A 20 -2.76 16.75 15.34
CA GLU A 20 -3.12 18.14 15.15
C GLU A 20 -4.43 18.56 15.85
N PHE A 21 -5.24 17.58 16.28
CA PHE A 21 -6.49 17.80 16.99
C PHE A 21 -6.39 17.52 18.49
N GLU A 22 -5.21 17.22 19.02
CA GLU A 22 -5.03 16.91 20.45
C GLU A 22 -5.49 18.05 21.36
N ASP A 23 -5.21 19.30 20.99
CA ASP A 23 -5.63 20.49 21.72
C ASP A 23 -7.16 20.66 21.78
N GLN A 24 -7.91 19.99 20.92
CA GLN A 24 -9.36 20.03 20.90
C GLN A 24 -10.03 18.99 21.80
N ARG A 25 -9.29 18.00 22.31
CA ARG A 25 -9.82 16.95 23.19
C ARG A 25 -10.47 17.52 24.47
N PRO A 26 -9.89 18.50 25.17
CA PRO A 26 -10.55 19.09 26.34
C PRO A 26 -11.93 19.67 26.03
N PHE A 27 -12.09 20.27 24.84
CA PHE A 27 -13.38 20.76 24.38
C PHE A 27 -14.35 19.63 24.05
N TYR A 28 -13.88 18.55 23.42
CA TYR A 28 -14.65 17.35 23.12
C TYR A 28 -15.25 16.77 24.41
N ASP A 29 -14.41 16.52 25.40
CA ASP A 29 -14.82 15.92 26.68
C ASP A 29 -15.75 16.87 27.46
N TRP A 30 -15.45 18.17 27.46
CA TRP A 30 -16.27 19.19 28.13
C TRP A 30 -17.70 19.23 27.54
N LEU A 31 -17.82 19.25 26.22
CA LEU A 31 -19.14 19.31 25.55
C LEU A 31 -19.97 18.08 25.88
N LEU A 32 -19.42 16.89 25.72
CA LEU A 32 -20.13 15.64 25.99
C LEU A 32 -20.54 15.51 27.47
N SER A 33 -19.63 15.86 28.39
CA SER A 33 -19.94 15.84 29.82
C SER A 33 -21.10 16.78 30.18
N ASN A 34 -21.15 17.98 29.62
CA ASN A 34 -22.22 18.93 29.89
C ASN A 34 -23.55 18.47 29.29
N LEU A 35 -23.55 17.92 28.07
CA LEU A 35 -24.77 17.39 27.45
C LEU A 35 -25.29 16.17 28.20
N ASN A 36 -24.42 15.33 28.71
CA ASN A 36 -24.83 14.20 29.57
C ASN A 36 -25.46 14.67 30.88
N LYS A 37 -24.84 15.64 31.58
CA LYS A 37 -25.40 16.27 32.81
C LYS A 37 -26.78 16.90 32.59
N LEU A 38 -27.03 17.43 31.40
CA LEU A 38 -28.33 17.99 30.99
C LEU A 38 -29.32 16.91 30.54
N GLY A 39 -28.98 15.63 30.62
CA GLY A 39 -29.82 14.52 30.18
C GLY A 39 -30.06 14.46 28.67
N LYS A 40 -29.22 15.11 27.87
CA LYS A 40 -29.34 15.12 26.42
C LYS A 40 -28.57 13.97 25.73
N LEU A 41 -27.57 13.40 26.40
CA LEU A 41 -26.82 12.25 25.95
C LEU A 41 -26.76 11.19 27.05
N ALA A 42 -26.89 9.92 26.67
CA ALA A 42 -26.73 8.79 27.57
C ALA A 42 -25.27 8.33 27.67
N ALA A 43 -24.88 7.76 28.79
CA ALA A 43 -23.61 7.05 28.93
C ALA A 43 -23.68 5.63 28.30
N PRO A 44 -22.55 5.04 27.87
CA PRO A 44 -21.20 5.57 27.92
C PRO A 44 -20.95 6.64 26.86
N LEU A 45 -20.15 7.65 27.20
CA LEU A 45 -19.74 8.70 26.26
C LEU A 45 -18.53 8.26 25.44
N PRO A 46 -18.41 8.70 24.19
CA PRO A 46 -17.21 8.44 23.38
C PRO A 46 -16.00 9.19 23.93
N HIS A 47 -14.81 8.66 23.62
CA HIS A 47 -13.53 9.31 23.94
C HIS A 47 -12.72 9.55 22.65
N GLN A 48 -12.05 10.72 22.59
CA GLN A 48 -11.18 11.07 21.49
C GLN A 48 -9.76 10.54 21.74
N TYR A 49 -9.19 9.91 20.72
CA TYR A 49 -7.82 9.39 20.71
C TYR A 49 -7.08 9.93 19.51
N GLU A 50 -5.86 10.42 19.72
CA GLU A 50 -5.02 10.96 18.66
C GLU A 50 -3.77 10.10 18.47
N PHE A 51 -3.31 10.07 17.23
CA PHE A 51 -2.07 9.41 16.85
C PHE A 51 -1.36 10.18 15.74
N ALA A 52 -0.05 9.93 15.60
CA ALA A 52 0.78 10.56 14.60
C ALA A 52 0.32 10.19 13.19
N ARG A 53 0.45 11.13 12.27
CA ARG A 53 0.26 10.89 10.85
C ARG A 53 1.37 9.96 10.35
N LEU A 54 1.01 9.01 9.46
CA LEU A 54 1.99 8.22 8.75
C LEU A 54 2.75 9.11 7.76
N ASN A 55 4.01 9.38 8.04
CA ASN A 55 4.91 10.09 7.15
C ASN A 55 5.87 9.09 6.51
N MET A 56 5.96 9.10 5.19
CA MET A 56 6.84 8.19 4.45
C MET A 56 7.84 8.97 3.62
N SER A 57 9.04 8.39 3.44
CA SER A 57 10.01 8.91 2.47
C SER A 57 9.49 8.69 1.05
N TYR A 58 9.85 9.60 0.14
CA TYR A 58 9.53 9.53 -1.30
C TYR A 58 8.04 9.46 -1.66
N ILE A 59 7.12 9.70 -0.70
CA ILE A 59 5.67 9.72 -0.94
C ILE A 59 5.09 11.08 -0.61
N VAL A 60 4.21 11.56 -1.47
CA VAL A 60 3.36 12.73 -1.24
C VAL A 60 1.98 12.25 -0.82
N THR A 61 1.57 12.54 0.42
CA THR A 61 0.24 12.18 0.97
C THR A 61 -0.78 13.33 0.92
N SER A 62 -0.35 14.52 0.49
CA SER A 62 -1.23 15.70 0.40
C SER A 62 -2.22 15.56 -0.75
N LYS A 63 -3.52 15.45 -0.44
CA LYS A 63 -4.60 15.40 -1.44
C LYS A 63 -4.53 16.54 -2.46
N ARG A 64 -4.23 17.76 -2.00
CA ARG A 64 -4.11 18.94 -2.89
C ARG A 64 -2.98 18.79 -3.90
N LYS A 65 -1.81 18.31 -3.47
CA LYS A 65 -0.67 18.07 -4.37
C LYS A 65 -0.95 16.91 -5.34
N LEU A 66 -1.57 15.84 -4.88
CA LEU A 66 -1.97 14.72 -5.72
C LEU A 66 -3.02 15.12 -6.76
N LEU A 67 -4.00 15.95 -6.36
CA LEU A 67 -4.99 16.51 -7.29
C LEU A 67 -4.33 17.36 -8.38
N GLN A 68 -3.29 18.11 -8.03
CA GLN A 68 -2.54 18.90 -9.01
C GLN A 68 -1.88 17.99 -10.06
N LEU A 69 -1.23 16.88 -9.66
CA LEU A 69 -0.64 15.92 -10.59
C LEU A 69 -1.67 15.37 -11.59
N VAL A 70 -2.90 15.11 -11.13
CA VAL A 70 -3.99 14.66 -12.01
C VAL A 70 -4.44 15.76 -12.96
N LYS A 71 -4.64 17.00 -12.44
CA LYS A 71 -5.09 18.13 -13.25
C LYS A 71 -4.08 18.54 -14.33
N ASP A 72 -2.80 18.50 -14.00
CA ASP A 72 -1.70 18.87 -14.89
C ASP A 72 -1.34 17.74 -15.88
N GLY A 73 -2.01 16.59 -15.79
CA GLY A 73 -1.81 15.46 -16.70
C GLY A 73 -0.51 14.69 -16.48
N HIS A 74 0.16 14.87 -15.33
CA HIS A 74 1.38 14.11 -15.00
C HIS A 74 1.10 12.64 -14.69
N VAL A 75 -0.12 12.31 -14.29
CA VAL A 75 -0.62 10.97 -14.05
C VAL A 75 -1.97 10.78 -14.72
N SER A 76 -2.33 9.53 -15.06
CA SER A 76 -3.55 9.21 -15.79
C SER A 76 -4.84 9.38 -14.97
N GLY A 77 -4.73 9.43 -13.64
CA GLY A 77 -5.85 9.56 -12.72
C GLY A 77 -5.49 9.16 -11.30
N TRP A 78 -6.50 9.07 -10.44
CA TRP A 78 -6.33 8.69 -9.04
C TRP A 78 -5.93 7.23 -8.84
N ASP A 79 -6.14 6.40 -9.85
CA ASP A 79 -5.77 4.98 -9.89
C ASP A 79 -4.44 4.71 -10.61
N ASP A 80 -3.72 5.76 -11.04
CA ASP A 80 -2.39 5.60 -11.63
C ASP A 80 -1.47 4.84 -10.67
N PRO A 81 -0.73 3.80 -11.13
CA PRO A 81 0.16 3.00 -10.27
C PRO A 81 1.25 3.81 -9.56
N ARG A 82 1.54 5.02 -10.02
CA ARG A 82 2.49 5.95 -9.38
C ARG A 82 1.88 6.73 -8.22
N MET A 83 0.54 6.71 -8.10
CA MET A 83 -0.19 7.43 -7.06
C MET A 83 -0.27 6.60 -5.77
N PRO A 84 0.00 7.20 -4.59
CA PRO A 84 -0.08 6.51 -3.31
C PRO A 84 -1.53 6.46 -2.79
N THR A 85 -2.46 6.11 -3.64
CA THR A 85 -3.86 5.87 -3.31
C THR A 85 -4.11 4.37 -3.19
N ILE A 86 -5.14 3.96 -2.48
CA ILE A 86 -5.52 2.54 -2.42
C ILE A 86 -5.79 1.98 -3.83
N ALA A 87 -6.43 2.76 -4.70
CA ALA A 87 -6.67 2.37 -6.09
C ALA A 87 -5.37 2.23 -6.89
N GLY A 88 -4.43 3.18 -6.74
CA GLY A 88 -3.12 3.14 -7.39
C GLY A 88 -2.27 1.98 -6.91
N LEU A 89 -2.20 1.76 -5.60
CA LEU A 89 -1.48 0.64 -4.99
C LEU A 89 -2.06 -0.71 -5.45
N ARG A 90 -3.39 -0.84 -5.45
CA ARG A 90 -4.07 -2.04 -5.96
C ARG A 90 -3.71 -2.32 -7.42
N ARG A 91 -3.73 -1.30 -8.28
CA ARG A 91 -3.38 -1.42 -9.70
C ARG A 91 -1.89 -1.75 -9.89
N ARG A 92 -1.03 -1.27 -8.99
CA ARG A 92 0.40 -1.63 -8.95
C ARG A 92 0.64 -3.07 -8.46
N GLY A 93 -0.37 -3.75 -7.90
CA GLY A 93 -0.30 -5.13 -7.45
C GLY A 93 -0.19 -5.33 -5.95
N TYR A 94 -0.31 -4.27 -5.15
CA TYR A 94 -0.33 -4.40 -3.69
C TYR A 94 -1.61 -5.09 -3.21
N THR A 95 -1.43 -6.08 -2.34
CA THR A 95 -2.51 -6.83 -1.73
C THR A 95 -3.03 -6.13 -0.47
N ALA A 96 -4.26 -6.43 -0.08
CA ALA A 96 -4.81 -5.94 1.17
C ALA A 96 -4.07 -6.51 2.39
N SER A 97 -3.57 -7.76 2.32
CA SER A 97 -2.77 -8.40 3.35
C SER A 97 -1.43 -7.68 3.56
N ALA A 98 -0.71 -7.36 2.48
CA ALA A 98 0.54 -6.61 2.56
C ALA A 98 0.36 -5.23 3.20
N LEU A 99 -0.72 -4.52 2.84
CA LEU A 99 -1.02 -3.20 3.43
C LEU A 99 -1.38 -3.30 4.91
N ARG A 100 -2.11 -4.33 5.33
CA ARG A 100 -2.39 -4.58 6.75
C ARG A 100 -1.12 -4.90 7.52
N LEU A 101 -0.30 -5.80 6.99
CA LEU A 101 1.00 -6.15 7.58
C LEU A 101 1.91 -4.92 7.72
N PHE A 102 1.91 -4.04 6.72
CA PHE A 102 2.62 -2.77 6.80
C PHE A 102 2.11 -1.88 7.94
N CYS A 103 0.78 -1.73 8.07
CA CYS A 103 0.17 -0.96 9.17
C CYS A 103 0.47 -1.57 10.53
N GLU A 104 0.44 -2.90 10.66
CA GLU A 104 0.80 -3.60 11.90
C GLU A 104 2.26 -3.36 12.30
N ARG A 105 3.18 -3.41 11.34
CA ARG A 105 4.61 -3.16 11.58
C ARG A 105 4.94 -1.72 11.93
N THR A 106 4.26 -0.77 11.30
CA THR A 106 4.44 0.65 11.61
C THR A 106 3.84 1.01 12.97
N GLY A 107 2.78 0.30 13.35
CA GLY A 107 2.07 0.50 14.61
C GLY A 107 1.38 1.86 14.71
N VAL A 108 0.78 2.10 15.90
CA VAL A 108 0.14 3.36 16.25
C VAL A 108 0.98 4.05 17.32
N SER A 109 1.38 5.30 17.07
CA SER A 109 2.24 6.08 17.96
C SER A 109 1.87 7.56 17.93
N LYS A 110 2.15 8.28 19.00
CA LYS A 110 2.11 9.75 19.02
C LYS A 110 3.42 10.40 18.54
N SER A 111 4.43 9.61 18.17
CA SER A 111 5.68 10.12 17.62
C SER A 111 5.54 10.37 16.11
N ASN A 112 5.83 11.59 15.66
CA ASN A 112 5.89 11.95 14.24
C ASN A 112 7.16 11.38 13.57
N SER A 113 7.27 10.06 13.53
CA SER A 113 8.36 9.37 12.85
C SER A 113 8.18 9.36 11.33
N ARG A 114 9.28 9.23 10.62
CA ARG A 114 9.29 9.05 9.17
C ARG A 114 9.65 7.61 8.85
N ILE A 115 8.76 6.92 8.16
CA ILE A 115 8.92 5.53 7.75
C ILE A 115 9.58 5.50 6.36
N ASP A 116 10.56 4.65 6.18
CA ASP A 116 11.16 4.46 4.86
C ASP A 116 10.21 3.70 3.92
N TYR A 117 10.17 4.11 2.65
CA TYR A 117 9.33 3.46 1.64
C TYR A 117 9.68 1.99 1.43
N SER A 118 10.95 1.63 1.62
CA SER A 118 11.44 0.26 1.49
C SER A 118 10.69 -0.73 2.40
N LEU A 119 10.20 -0.29 3.56
CA LEU A 119 9.39 -1.14 4.44
C LEU A 119 8.07 -1.56 3.78
N LEU A 120 7.43 -0.67 3.03
CA LEU A 120 6.22 -0.99 2.28
C LEU A 120 6.52 -2.01 1.16
N ASP A 121 7.60 -1.80 0.41
CA ASP A 121 8.01 -2.75 -0.63
C ASP A 121 8.43 -4.11 -0.05
N GLN A 122 9.09 -4.12 1.09
CA GLN A 122 9.48 -5.35 1.79
C GLN A 122 8.24 -6.15 2.23
N THR A 123 7.26 -5.50 2.87
CA THR A 123 6.02 -6.17 3.28
C THR A 123 5.26 -6.73 2.09
N MET A 124 5.27 -6.02 0.96
CA MET A 124 4.68 -6.50 -0.28
C MET A 124 5.39 -7.75 -0.81
N ARG A 125 6.72 -7.77 -0.84
CA ARG A 125 7.50 -8.92 -1.26
C ARG A 125 7.24 -10.13 -0.38
N GLU A 126 7.25 -9.96 0.93
CA GLU A 126 6.99 -11.05 1.88
C GLU A 126 5.60 -11.66 1.72
N ASP A 127 4.58 -10.85 1.46
CA ASP A 127 3.22 -11.31 1.24
C ASP A 127 3.08 -12.04 -0.11
N GLN A 128 3.75 -11.55 -1.16
CA GLN A 128 3.65 -12.12 -2.51
C GLN A 128 4.55 -13.33 -2.73
N ASP A 129 5.71 -13.38 -2.08
CA ASP A 129 6.73 -14.40 -2.33
C ASP A 129 6.20 -15.84 -2.26
N PRO A 130 5.40 -16.22 -1.24
CA PRO A 130 4.86 -17.58 -1.16
C PRO A 130 3.69 -17.83 -2.13
N ALA A 131 3.06 -16.81 -2.70
CA ALA A 131 1.79 -16.97 -3.42
C ALA A 131 1.86 -16.59 -4.91
N ALA A 132 2.70 -15.64 -5.30
CA ALA A 132 2.70 -15.08 -6.64
C ALA A 132 3.31 -16.04 -7.67
N LEU A 133 2.74 -16.06 -8.87
CA LEU A 133 3.35 -16.70 -10.03
C LEU A 133 4.57 -15.89 -10.46
N ARG A 134 5.67 -16.58 -10.77
CA ARG A 134 6.92 -15.97 -11.24
C ARG A 134 6.86 -15.71 -12.73
N SER A 135 7.19 -14.51 -13.13
CA SER A 135 7.39 -14.12 -14.53
C SER A 135 8.72 -13.38 -14.65
N VAL A 136 9.31 -13.46 -15.81
CA VAL A 136 10.51 -12.69 -16.17
C VAL A 136 10.10 -11.61 -17.14
N ALA A 137 10.52 -10.37 -16.87
CA ALA A 137 10.35 -9.24 -17.77
C ALA A 137 11.74 -8.67 -18.08
N ILE A 138 12.02 -8.40 -19.34
CA ILE A 138 13.28 -7.82 -19.79
C ILE A 138 12.97 -6.39 -20.21
N LEU A 139 13.48 -5.42 -19.44
CA LEU A 139 13.12 -4.00 -19.58
C LEU A 139 14.10 -3.22 -20.49
N ASP A 140 15.40 -3.54 -20.44
CA ASP A 140 16.43 -2.99 -21.34
C ASP A 140 17.06 -4.12 -22.17
N PRO A 141 16.33 -4.61 -23.21
CA PRO A 141 16.67 -5.85 -23.89
C PRO A 141 17.94 -5.73 -24.72
N LEU A 142 18.86 -6.66 -24.50
CA LEU A 142 20.01 -6.92 -25.35
C LEU A 142 19.82 -8.25 -26.09
N LYS A 143 19.98 -8.23 -27.39
CA LYS A 143 19.87 -9.44 -28.22
C LYS A 143 21.13 -10.28 -28.07
N LEU A 144 20.97 -11.51 -27.60
CA LEU A 144 22.02 -12.54 -27.54
C LEU A 144 21.83 -13.54 -28.68
N VAL A 145 22.89 -13.80 -29.44
CA VAL A 145 22.92 -14.80 -30.51
C VAL A 145 23.88 -15.91 -30.14
N ILE A 146 23.36 -17.13 -29.95
CA ILE A 146 24.17 -18.33 -29.66
C ILE A 146 24.64 -18.92 -30.99
N THR A 147 25.88 -18.65 -31.36
CA THR A 147 26.41 -18.95 -32.71
C THR A 147 26.50 -20.46 -33.03
N ASN A 148 26.69 -21.28 -32.01
CA ASN A 148 26.77 -22.75 -32.14
C ASN A 148 25.41 -23.47 -31.88
N PHE A 149 24.30 -22.71 -31.70
CA PHE A 149 22.97 -23.31 -31.58
C PHE A 149 22.32 -23.39 -32.99
N PRO A 150 21.74 -24.53 -33.36
CA PRO A 150 21.13 -24.68 -34.68
C PRO A 150 20.01 -23.70 -34.91
N ALA A 151 19.93 -23.11 -36.11
CA ALA A 151 18.99 -22.02 -36.40
C ALA A 151 17.51 -22.43 -36.28
N ASP A 152 17.23 -23.68 -36.65
CA ASP A 152 15.86 -24.22 -36.70
C ASP A 152 15.46 -24.99 -35.44
N LYS A 153 16.38 -25.09 -34.47
CA LYS A 153 16.14 -25.82 -33.22
C LYS A 153 15.42 -24.94 -32.22
N VAL A 154 14.34 -25.46 -31.64
CA VAL A 154 13.69 -24.91 -30.45
C VAL A 154 13.77 -25.97 -29.36
N GLU A 155 14.31 -25.60 -28.22
CA GLU A 155 14.37 -26.46 -27.05
C GLU A 155 13.42 -25.91 -25.98
N LEU A 156 12.51 -26.75 -25.50
CA LEU A 156 11.57 -26.35 -24.46
C LEU A 156 12.23 -26.49 -23.08
N CYS A 157 12.39 -25.37 -22.41
CA CYS A 157 12.87 -25.31 -21.05
C CYS A 157 11.69 -25.17 -20.07
N HIS A 158 11.90 -25.68 -18.86
CA HIS A 158 10.87 -25.68 -17.83
C HIS A 158 11.39 -24.99 -16.57
N ALA A 159 10.55 -24.15 -15.95
CA ALA A 159 10.83 -23.56 -14.67
C ALA A 159 9.57 -23.58 -13.79
N PRO A 160 9.72 -23.70 -12.47
CA PRO A 160 8.55 -23.67 -11.59
C PRO A 160 7.84 -22.31 -11.67
N ARG A 161 6.51 -22.34 -11.68
CA ARG A 161 5.69 -21.10 -11.61
C ARG A 161 5.86 -20.38 -10.29
N ASN A 162 6.11 -21.12 -9.22
CA ASN A 162 6.56 -20.61 -7.93
C ASN A 162 7.42 -21.69 -7.26
N PRO A 163 8.67 -21.40 -6.86
CA PRO A 163 9.55 -22.39 -6.25
C PRO A 163 9.06 -22.87 -4.87
N HIS A 164 8.25 -22.05 -4.16
CA HIS A 164 7.68 -22.39 -2.86
C HIS A 164 6.37 -23.19 -2.95
N LYS A 165 5.77 -23.30 -4.16
CA LYS A 165 4.49 -23.97 -4.41
C LYS A 165 4.56 -24.84 -5.66
N PRO A 166 5.15 -26.07 -5.56
CA PRO A 166 5.26 -26.98 -6.68
C PRO A 166 3.91 -27.37 -7.31
N GLU A 167 2.84 -27.32 -6.51
CA GLU A 167 1.47 -27.61 -6.96
C GLU A 167 0.94 -26.62 -8.01
N LEU A 168 1.54 -25.44 -8.15
CA LEU A 168 1.22 -24.48 -9.20
C LEU A 168 1.78 -24.88 -10.57
N GLY A 169 2.58 -25.96 -10.61
CA GLY A 169 3.12 -26.53 -11.83
C GLY A 169 4.30 -25.75 -12.41
N MET A 170 4.64 -26.12 -13.63
CA MET A 170 5.78 -25.57 -14.39
C MET A 170 5.29 -24.59 -15.44
N ARG A 171 6.15 -23.64 -15.79
CA ARG A 171 6.03 -22.81 -16.99
C ARG A 171 7.01 -23.32 -18.03
N GLU A 172 6.61 -23.28 -19.29
CA GLU A 172 7.44 -23.59 -20.43
C GLU A 172 7.90 -22.31 -21.12
N PHE A 173 9.12 -22.33 -21.61
CA PHE A 173 9.64 -21.24 -22.43
C PHE A 173 10.63 -21.81 -23.46
N PRO A 174 10.63 -21.26 -24.69
CA PRO A 174 11.50 -21.72 -25.75
C PRO A 174 12.92 -21.19 -25.59
N LEU A 175 13.91 -22.06 -25.70
CA LEU A 175 15.29 -21.71 -25.95
C LEU A 175 15.55 -21.80 -27.46
N THR A 176 15.94 -20.67 -28.05
CA THR A 176 16.25 -20.55 -29.48
C THR A 176 17.65 -19.99 -29.68
N ARG A 177 18.11 -19.95 -30.93
CA ARG A 177 19.39 -19.32 -31.26
C ARG A 177 19.45 -17.84 -30.88
N GLU A 178 18.32 -17.14 -30.88
CA GLU A 178 18.22 -15.74 -30.52
C GLU A 178 17.44 -15.63 -29.20
N LEU A 179 18.00 -14.90 -28.26
CA LEU A 179 17.45 -14.65 -26.94
C LEU A 179 17.53 -13.17 -26.61
N TRP A 180 16.78 -12.78 -25.59
CA TRP A 180 16.82 -11.44 -25.03
C TRP A 180 17.21 -11.55 -23.56
N ILE A 181 18.18 -10.76 -23.16
CA ILE A 181 18.71 -10.66 -21.79
C ILE A 181 18.70 -9.21 -21.35
N GLU A 182 18.77 -8.95 -20.05
CA GLU A 182 19.04 -7.61 -19.56
C GLU A 182 20.46 -7.19 -19.90
N ARG A 183 20.69 -5.89 -20.03
CA ARG A 183 22.03 -5.37 -20.32
C ARG A 183 23.01 -5.60 -19.17
N GLU A 184 22.50 -5.78 -17.95
CA GLU A 184 23.29 -5.98 -16.73
C GLU A 184 23.57 -7.46 -16.43
N ASP A 185 22.97 -8.41 -17.19
CA ASP A 185 23.26 -9.84 -17.10
C ASP A 185 24.64 -10.14 -17.72
#